data_68a58da0825323291e087bc6e2df435c
#
_entry.id   68a58da0825323291e087bc6e2df435c
#
_cell.length_a   1.000
_cell.length_b   1.000
_cell.length_c   1.000
_cell.angle_alpha   90.00
_cell.angle_beta   90.00
_cell.angle_gamma   90.00
#
_symmetry.space_group_name_H-M   'P 1'
#
loop_
_entity.id
_entity.type
_entity.pdbx_description
1 polymer ?
#
loop_
_entity_poly.entity_id
_entity_poly.type
_entity_poly.pdbx_seq_one_letter_code
_entity_poly.pdbx_strand_id
1 'polypeptide(L)'
;MDDELILLNPGPACTSQRVKDALLRGDLCHREPEFGELLAKIRADLPRALNLTAHEALLVTGSGTSAMEMAVISSVREGREILVVDNGVYGDRLLRIARANGITAHAVRPDGDDLTRWTTPVDPEAVRAALAEHPRVDAVAVVHHETTTGLINPVKAIGEIVAATDALLVVDAISATGNEDQDLGGIGADIVCGTANKGLHGLPGISFILCSPKGIERVQEVPERSLYLNAASYLKGQRNGNVPFTPAVQICYSLDEALQEYFEQGGFEGRTKLYRERAELVRGGFARLGLDVLVRPELRSNSVTMLHLPDAVTYDRLHDELKRRGYVIYAGQGSLSSQFFRICTMGDIPWHRLEELEGALDASISAARA
;
A
#
# COMPACT_ATOMS: atom_id res chain seq x y z
N MET A 1 -23.87 -13.45 19.18
CA MET A 1 -23.20 -12.43 18.38
C MET A 1 -21.80 -12.94 18.19
N ASP A 2 -21.41 -13.29 16.96
CA ASP A 2 -20.01 -13.57 16.69
C ASP A 2 -19.23 -12.30 16.98
N ASP A 3 -18.36 -12.33 18.01
CA ASP A 3 -17.50 -11.20 18.33
C ASP A 3 -16.59 -10.96 17.11
N GLU A 4 -16.85 -9.87 16.39
CA GLU A 4 -16.11 -9.54 15.17
C GLU A 4 -14.64 -9.31 15.54
N LEU A 5 -13.75 -10.10 14.94
CA LEU A 5 -12.32 -9.98 15.16
C LEU A 5 -11.81 -8.65 14.61
N ILE A 6 -11.07 -7.92 15.42
CA ILE A 6 -10.36 -6.71 14.98
C ILE A 6 -9.04 -7.12 14.32
N LEU A 7 -8.92 -6.83 13.04
CA LEU A 7 -7.75 -7.14 12.24
C LEU A 7 -6.69 -6.04 12.43
N LEU A 8 -5.71 -6.30 13.27
CA LEU A 8 -4.54 -5.41 13.47
C LEU A 8 -3.35 -5.83 12.60
N ASN A 9 -3.64 -6.35 11.41
CA ASN A 9 -2.66 -6.71 10.37
C ASN A 9 -2.66 -5.68 9.23
N PRO A 10 -1.56 -5.57 8.45
CA PRO A 10 -1.43 -4.56 7.39
C PRO A 10 -2.21 -4.87 6.10
N GLY A 11 -3.33 -5.57 6.22
CA GLY A 11 -4.28 -5.92 5.16
C GLY A 11 -4.45 -7.44 5.00
N PRO A 12 -5.72 -7.89 4.72
CA PRO A 12 -6.89 -7.04 4.56
C PRO A 12 -7.25 -6.28 5.83
N ALA A 13 -7.80 -5.07 5.68
CA ALA A 13 -8.22 -4.22 6.78
C ALA A 13 -9.68 -4.50 7.18
N CYS A 14 -10.09 -4.10 8.39
CA CYS A 14 -11.50 -4.08 8.78
C CYS A 14 -12.28 -3.12 7.88
N THR A 15 -13.50 -3.51 7.48
CA THR A 15 -14.40 -2.70 6.67
C THR A 15 -15.69 -2.42 7.43
N SER A 16 -16.33 -1.28 7.15
CA SER A 16 -17.64 -0.94 7.71
C SER A 16 -18.72 -1.92 7.25
N GLN A 17 -19.82 -1.98 7.98
CA GLN A 17 -21.00 -2.75 7.55
C GLN A 17 -21.55 -2.22 6.21
N ARG A 18 -21.56 -0.92 6.01
CA ARG A 18 -22.02 -0.25 4.78
C ARG A 18 -21.21 -0.72 3.56
N VAL A 19 -19.90 -0.84 3.68
CA VAL A 19 -19.01 -1.38 2.62
C VAL A 19 -19.27 -2.86 2.36
N LYS A 20 -19.56 -3.65 3.41
CA LYS A 20 -19.96 -5.07 3.28
C LYS A 20 -21.32 -5.22 2.60
N ASP A 21 -22.29 -4.39 2.98
CA ASP A 21 -23.67 -4.43 2.42
C ASP A 21 -23.69 -4.08 0.93
N ALA A 22 -22.74 -3.30 0.45
CA ALA A 22 -22.60 -2.99 -0.98
C ALA A 22 -22.40 -4.24 -1.85
N LEU A 23 -21.89 -5.34 -1.29
CA LEU A 23 -21.78 -6.63 -1.99
C LEU A 23 -23.15 -7.26 -2.34
N LEU A 24 -24.20 -6.88 -1.63
CA LEU A 24 -25.55 -7.42 -1.80
C LEU A 24 -26.36 -6.68 -2.88
N ARG A 25 -25.75 -5.66 -3.53
CA ARG A 25 -26.38 -5.01 -4.68
C ARG A 25 -26.62 -6.02 -5.80
N GLY A 26 -27.70 -5.81 -6.60
CA GLY A 26 -28.09 -6.70 -7.68
C GLY A 26 -26.97 -6.93 -8.71
N ASP A 27 -27.09 -8.03 -9.42
CA ASP A 27 -26.16 -8.38 -10.49
C ASP A 27 -26.13 -7.30 -11.57
N LEU A 28 -24.95 -6.99 -12.06
CA LEU A 28 -24.73 -5.99 -13.10
C LEU A 28 -23.80 -6.56 -14.18
N CYS A 29 -24.25 -6.48 -15.42
CA CYS A 29 -23.42 -6.87 -16.55
C CYS A 29 -22.36 -5.80 -16.82
N HIS A 30 -21.09 -6.21 -16.83
CA HIS A 30 -19.96 -5.30 -17.07
C HIS A 30 -19.85 -4.76 -18.51
N ARG A 31 -20.78 -5.16 -19.39
CA ARG A 31 -20.88 -4.66 -20.78
C ARG A 31 -22.01 -3.63 -20.94
N GLU A 32 -22.80 -3.40 -19.89
CA GLU A 32 -23.89 -2.45 -19.91
C GLU A 32 -23.45 -1.04 -19.47
N PRO A 33 -24.15 0.01 -19.91
CA PRO A 33 -23.81 1.40 -19.57
C PRO A 33 -23.71 1.67 -18.06
N GLU A 34 -24.53 1.03 -17.26
CA GLU A 34 -24.58 1.21 -15.80
C GLU A 34 -23.25 0.81 -15.12
N PHE A 35 -22.59 -0.25 -15.63
CA PHE A 35 -21.23 -0.56 -15.16
C PHE A 35 -20.22 0.47 -15.64
N GLY A 36 -20.37 0.96 -16.87
CA GLY A 36 -19.56 2.06 -17.41
C GLY A 36 -19.62 3.31 -16.54
N GLU A 37 -20.81 3.67 -16.04
CA GLU A 37 -21.04 4.79 -15.12
C GLU A 37 -20.36 4.55 -13.75
N LEU A 38 -20.53 3.37 -13.16
CA LEU A 38 -19.87 2.98 -11.93
C LEU A 38 -18.35 3.06 -12.06
N LEU A 39 -17.81 2.50 -13.14
CA LEU A 39 -16.38 2.51 -13.44
C LEU A 39 -15.85 3.95 -13.60
N ALA A 40 -16.57 4.80 -14.35
CA ALA A 40 -16.20 6.19 -14.55
C ALA A 40 -16.17 6.97 -13.23
N LYS A 41 -17.16 6.75 -12.36
CA LYS A 41 -17.24 7.35 -11.02
C LYS A 41 -16.03 6.97 -10.16
N ILE A 42 -15.72 5.66 -10.04
CA ILE A 42 -14.57 5.19 -9.26
C ILE A 42 -13.26 5.76 -9.83
N ARG A 43 -13.10 5.79 -11.17
CA ARG A 43 -11.93 6.33 -11.84
C ARG A 43 -11.75 7.85 -11.63
N ALA A 44 -12.83 8.59 -11.45
CA ALA A 44 -12.78 10.01 -11.10
C ALA A 44 -12.46 10.23 -9.61
N ASP A 45 -13.01 9.39 -8.74
CA ASP A 45 -12.90 9.53 -7.29
C ASP A 45 -11.51 9.12 -6.76
N LEU A 46 -10.86 8.11 -7.33
CA LEU A 46 -9.54 7.66 -6.89
C LEU A 46 -8.44 8.73 -6.98
N PRO A 47 -8.24 9.41 -8.12
CA PRO A 47 -7.26 10.50 -8.19
C PRO A 47 -7.60 11.65 -7.24
N ARG A 48 -8.88 11.97 -7.07
CA ARG A 48 -9.34 13.00 -6.14
C ARG A 48 -9.04 12.64 -4.68
N ALA A 49 -9.27 11.36 -4.31
CA ALA A 49 -8.98 10.87 -2.97
C ALA A 49 -7.49 10.96 -2.58
N LEU A 50 -6.59 10.96 -3.56
CA LEU A 50 -5.14 10.94 -3.35
C LEU A 50 -4.44 12.25 -3.74
N ASN A 51 -5.18 13.34 -4.00
CA ASN A 51 -4.66 14.62 -4.48
C ASN A 51 -3.86 14.50 -5.80
N LEU A 52 -4.22 13.53 -6.64
CA LEU A 52 -3.59 13.22 -7.94
C LEU A 52 -4.51 13.63 -9.10
N THR A 53 -5.13 14.80 -9.05
CA THR A 53 -6.21 15.23 -9.98
C THR A 53 -5.82 15.30 -11.45
N ALA A 54 -4.52 15.34 -11.77
CA ALA A 54 -4.01 15.26 -13.14
C ALA A 54 -3.80 13.82 -13.65
N HIS A 55 -3.99 12.81 -12.78
CA HIS A 55 -3.77 11.41 -13.10
C HIS A 55 -5.05 10.71 -13.56
N GLU A 56 -4.88 9.70 -14.41
CA GLU A 56 -5.97 8.79 -14.78
C GLU A 56 -5.84 7.46 -14.02
N ALA A 57 -6.96 7.00 -13.46
CA ALA A 57 -7.03 5.71 -12.78
C ALA A 57 -7.29 4.56 -13.77
N LEU A 58 -6.54 3.48 -13.62
CA LEU A 58 -6.77 2.20 -14.29
C LEU A 58 -7.02 1.13 -13.21
N LEU A 59 -8.23 0.57 -13.21
CA LEU A 59 -8.65 -0.46 -12.25
C LEU A 59 -8.37 -1.86 -12.81
N VAL A 60 -7.86 -2.74 -11.97
CA VAL A 60 -7.64 -4.14 -12.29
C VAL A 60 -8.21 -5.04 -11.18
N THR A 61 -8.90 -6.12 -11.58
CA THR A 61 -9.29 -7.15 -10.63
C THR A 61 -8.06 -7.94 -10.19
N GLY A 62 -7.73 -7.86 -8.91
CA GLY A 62 -6.56 -8.51 -8.34
C GLY A 62 -6.12 -7.91 -7.01
N SER A 63 -5.06 -8.47 -6.45
CA SER A 63 -4.41 -7.96 -5.25
C SER A 63 -3.55 -6.73 -5.58
N GLY A 64 -3.09 -5.97 -4.55
CA GLY A 64 -2.15 -4.87 -4.76
C GLY A 64 -0.90 -5.26 -5.59
N THR A 65 -0.45 -6.51 -5.50
CA THR A 65 0.66 -7.02 -6.32
C THR A 65 0.36 -6.95 -7.82
N SER A 66 -0.90 -7.09 -8.26
CA SER A 66 -1.24 -6.91 -9.67
C SER A 66 -1.06 -5.47 -10.14
N ALA A 67 -1.32 -4.47 -9.27
CA ALA A 67 -1.02 -3.08 -9.58
C ALA A 67 0.50 -2.81 -9.64
N MET A 68 1.29 -3.39 -8.71
CA MET A 68 2.76 -3.30 -8.77
C MET A 68 3.30 -3.89 -10.08
N GLU A 69 2.84 -5.08 -10.45
CA GLU A 69 3.29 -5.75 -11.67
C GLU A 69 2.86 -4.96 -12.92
N MET A 70 1.60 -4.53 -12.99
CA MET A 70 1.11 -3.67 -14.07
C MET A 70 1.96 -2.39 -14.20
N ALA A 71 2.27 -1.70 -13.10
CA ALA A 71 3.07 -0.49 -13.09
C ALA A 71 4.50 -0.72 -13.59
N VAL A 72 5.19 -1.75 -13.08
CA VAL A 72 6.57 -2.08 -13.45
C VAL A 72 6.66 -2.45 -14.93
N ILE A 73 5.81 -3.36 -15.43
CA ILE A 73 5.88 -3.81 -16.82
C ILE A 73 5.43 -2.75 -17.82
N SER A 74 4.67 -1.75 -17.37
CA SER A 74 4.15 -0.66 -18.20
C SER A 74 4.98 0.64 -18.10
N SER A 75 6.08 0.65 -17.35
CA SER A 75 6.94 1.82 -17.17
C SER A 75 8.25 1.77 -17.97
N VAL A 76 8.66 0.59 -18.46
CA VAL A 76 9.98 0.36 -19.05
C VAL A 76 9.87 -0.03 -20.53
N ARG A 77 10.44 0.76 -21.42
CA ARG A 77 10.50 0.50 -22.87
C ARG A 77 11.41 -0.69 -23.21
N GLU A 78 11.33 -1.16 -24.44
CA GLU A 78 12.19 -2.26 -24.90
C GLU A 78 13.68 -1.88 -24.83
N GLY A 79 14.51 -2.81 -24.28
CA GLY A 79 15.94 -2.60 -24.12
C GLY A 79 16.35 -1.57 -23.06
N ARG A 80 15.38 -1.03 -22.30
CA ARG A 80 15.61 -0.09 -21.19
C ARG A 80 15.60 -0.84 -19.85
N GLU A 81 15.88 -0.14 -18.77
CA GLU A 81 16.16 -0.69 -17.44
C GLU A 81 15.30 -0.01 -16.35
N ILE A 82 15.19 -0.64 -15.20
CA ILE A 82 14.52 -0.06 -14.02
C ILE A 82 15.49 0.01 -12.85
N LEU A 83 15.44 1.10 -12.09
CA LEU A 83 16.11 1.26 -10.81
C LEU A 83 15.07 1.07 -9.69
N VAL A 84 15.37 0.24 -8.71
CA VAL A 84 14.45 -0.05 -7.60
C VAL A 84 15.10 0.33 -6.28
N VAL A 85 14.40 1.14 -5.50
CA VAL A 85 14.72 1.43 -4.10
C VAL A 85 14.26 0.23 -3.27
N ASP A 86 15.22 -0.51 -2.70
CA ASP A 86 14.98 -1.78 -2.03
C ASP A 86 15.50 -1.77 -0.60
N ASN A 87 14.58 -1.50 0.33
CA ASN A 87 14.83 -1.53 1.76
C ASN A 87 13.73 -2.29 2.52
N GLY A 88 13.16 -3.32 1.89
CA GLY A 88 12.16 -4.18 2.50
C GLY A 88 11.61 -5.24 1.55
N VAL A 89 10.71 -6.06 2.05
CA VAL A 89 10.08 -7.16 1.29
C VAL A 89 9.35 -6.67 0.04
N TYR A 90 8.80 -5.45 0.07
CA TYR A 90 8.06 -4.91 -1.07
C TYR A 90 8.99 -4.28 -2.11
N GLY A 91 10.12 -3.70 -1.70
CA GLY A 91 11.20 -3.31 -2.61
C GLY A 91 11.79 -4.52 -3.34
N ASP A 92 12.10 -5.61 -2.63
CA ASP A 92 12.52 -6.88 -3.25
C ASP A 92 11.46 -7.43 -4.21
N ARG A 93 10.17 -7.29 -3.87
CA ARG A 93 9.09 -7.72 -4.76
C ARG A 93 9.09 -6.96 -6.09
N LEU A 94 9.31 -5.65 -6.10
CA LEU A 94 9.44 -4.86 -7.32
C LEU A 94 10.60 -5.36 -8.20
N LEU A 95 11.76 -5.68 -7.59
CA LEU A 95 12.89 -6.28 -8.29
C LEU A 95 12.54 -7.64 -8.90
N ARG A 96 11.86 -8.50 -8.15
CA ARG A 96 11.44 -9.82 -8.61
C ARG A 96 10.44 -9.74 -9.76
N ILE A 97 9.49 -8.79 -9.69
CA ILE A 97 8.54 -8.51 -10.77
C ILE A 97 9.30 -8.11 -12.05
N ALA A 98 10.21 -7.15 -11.95
CA ALA A 98 10.99 -6.70 -13.11
C ALA A 98 11.75 -7.85 -13.76
N ARG A 99 12.47 -8.64 -12.98
CA ARG A 99 13.26 -9.78 -13.44
C ARG A 99 12.40 -10.88 -14.05
N ALA A 100 11.24 -11.20 -13.43
CA ALA A 100 10.32 -12.22 -13.93
C ALA A 100 9.74 -11.83 -15.30
N ASN A 101 9.68 -10.53 -15.63
CA ASN A 101 9.20 -10.01 -16.89
C ASN A 101 10.35 -9.61 -17.87
N GLY A 102 11.57 -10.11 -17.63
CA GLY A 102 12.73 -9.90 -18.51
C GLY A 102 13.26 -8.47 -18.53
N ILE A 103 12.91 -7.64 -17.53
CA ILE A 103 13.40 -6.27 -17.40
C ILE A 103 14.69 -6.27 -16.58
N THR A 104 15.77 -5.68 -17.13
CA THR A 104 16.99 -5.46 -16.37
C THR A 104 16.73 -4.50 -15.21
N ALA A 105 17.03 -4.96 -13.99
CA ALA A 105 16.73 -4.22 -12.77
C ALA A 105 17.97 -4.04 -11.89
N HIS A 106 18.22 -2.80 -11.52
CA HIS A 106 19.25 -2.37 -10.57
C HIS A 106 18.61 -2.06 -9.21
N ALA A 107 19.33 -2.30 -8.13
CA ALA A 107 18.82 -2.02 -6.79
C ALA A 107 19.69 -0.97 -6.09
N VAL A 108 19.04 0.01 -5.46
CA VAL A 108 19.66 0.90 -4.48
C VAL A 108 19.20 0.47 -3.10
N ARG A 109 20.14 0.15 -2.23
CA ARG A 109 19.91 -0.40 -0.89
C ARG A 109 20.73 0.31 0.16
N PRO A 110 20.24 0.46 1.39
CA PRO A 110 21.10 0.76 2.53
C PRO A 110 22.08 -0.40 2.78
N ASP A 111 23.25 -0.10 3.27
CA ASP A 111 24.22 -1.12 3.68
C ASP A 111 23.76 -1.85 4.95
N GLY A 112 24.27 -3.08 5.15
CA GLY A 112 24.03 -3.88 6.35
C GLY A 112 23.19 -5.14 6.12
N ASP A 113 22.80 -5.76 7.25
CA ASP A 113 21.90 -6.91 7.29
C ASP A 113 20.44 -6.51 7.04
N ASP A 114 19.53 -7.48 7.03
CA ASP A 114 18.10 -7.23 6.80
C ASP A 114 17.50 -6.26 7.84
N LEU A 115 17.87 -6.40 9.11
CA LEU A 115 17.34 -5.52 10.17
C LEU A 115 17.74 -4.07 9.91
N THR A 116 19.02 -3.83 9.63
CA THR A 116 19.57 -2.51 9.33
C THR A 116 18.93 -1.94 8.06
N ARG A 117 18.92 -2.71 6.97
CA ARG A 117 18.35 -2.27 5.68
C ARG A 117 16.87 -1.93 5.76
N TRP A 118 16.08 -2.76 6.45
CA TRP A 118 14.63 -2.62 6.50
C TRP A 118 14.15 -1.56 7.52
N THR A 119 15.07 -0.99 8.30
CA THR A 119 14.80 0.12 9.21
C THR A 119 15.48 1.43 8.82
N THR A 120 16.22 1.42 7.71
CA THR A 120 16.96 2.57 7.20
C THR A 120 16.35 3.02 5.86
N PRO A 121 15.94 4.29 5.70
CA PRO A 121 15.56 4.80 4.40
C PRO A 121 16.76 4.84 3.45
N VAL A 122 16.50 4.64 2.16
CA VAL A 122 17.57 4.80 1.16
C VAL A 122 17.97 6.28 1.07
N ASP A 123 19.27 6.55 1.01
CA ASP A 123 19.78 7.89 0.76
C ASP A 123 19.38 8.34 -0.67
N PRO A 124 18.68 9.46 -0.84
CA PRO A 124 18.33 9.98 -2.16
C PRO A 124 19.56 10.22 -3.05
N GLU A 125 20.71 10.59 -2.49
CA GLU A 125 21.92 10.79 -3.28
C GLU A 125 22.47 9.47 -3.85
N ALA A 126 22.23 8.33 -3.19
CA ALA A 126 22.56 7.03 -3.76
C ALA A 126 21.67 6.72 -5.00
N VAL A 127 20.42 7.19 -5.02
CA VAL A 127 19.54 7.09 -6.20
C VAL A 127 20.10 7.95 -7.34
N ARG A 128 20.54 9.17 -7.06
CA ARG A 128 21.18 10.08 -8.04
C ARG A 128 22.43 9.45 -8.65
N ALA A 129 23.30 8.88 -7.81
CA ALA A 129 24.52 8.22 -8.26
C ALA A 129 24.21 7.02 -9.17
N ALA A 130 23.24 6.18 -8.77
CA ALA A 130 22.82 5.02 -9.56
C ALA A 130 22.21 5.42 -10.91
N LEU A 131 21.44 6.50 -10.98
CA LEU A 131 20.90 7.02 -12.25
C LEU A 131 22.01 7.51 -13.18
N ALA A 132 23.09 8.11 -12.65
CA ALA A 132 24.24 8.52 -13.44
C ALA A 132 25.05 7.31 -13.95
N GLU A 133 25.15 6.23 -13.16
CA GLU A 133 25.83 4.99 -13.54
C GLU A 133 25.03 4.19 -14.58
N HIS A 134 23.71 4.26 -14.54
CA HIS A 134 22.80 3.48 -15.41
C HIS A 134 21.96 4.39 -16.33
N PRO A 135 22.53 4.99 -17.39
CA PRO A 135 21.85 5.98 -18.24
C PRO A 135 20.69 5.39 -19.08
N ARG A 136 20.50 4.07 -19.05
CA ARG A 136 19.37 3.40 -19.72
C ARG A 136 18.16 3.20 -18.81
N VAL A 137 18.19 3.68 -17.58
CA VAL A 137 17.06 3.60 -16.66
C VAL A 137 15.90 4.45 -17.20
N ASP A 138 14.74 3.80 -17.37
CA ASP A 138 13.49 4.39 -17.83
C ASP A 138 12.50 4.69 -16.70
N ALA A 139 12.67 3.99 -15.57
CA ALA A 139 11.84 4.17 -14.39
C ALA A 139 12.62 3.95 -13.10
N VAL A 140 12.28 4.73 -12.08
CA VAL A 140 12.70 4.51 -10.69
C VAL A 140 11.46 4.07 -9.91
N ALA A 141 11.52 2.88 -9.31
CA ALA A 141 10.43 2.35 -8.49
C ALA A 141 10.79 2.41 -7.01
N VAL A 142 9.87 2.91 -6.19
CA VAL A 142 10.04 3.06 -4.74
C VAL A 142 8.76 2.70 -4.01
N VAL A 143 8.89 2.00 -2.88
CA VAL A 143 7.79 1.78 -1.94
C VAL A 143 7.68 2.99 -1.02
N HIS A 144 6.52 3.63 -0.97
CA HIS A 144 6.30 4.79 -0.11
C HIS A 144 6.29 4.38 1.39
N HIS A 145 5.44 3.41 1.73
CA HIS A 145 5.32 2.86 3.07
C HIS A 145 5.70 1.36 3.05
N GLU A 146 6.90 1.06 3.53
CA GLU A 146 7.39 -0.31 3.61
C GLU A 146 6.81 -1.00 4.86
N THR A 147 5.73 -1.77 4.66
CA THR A 147 5.02 -2.45 5.76
C THR A 147 5.76 -3.63 6.35
N THR A 148 6.93 -3.98 5.81
CA THR A 148 7.84 -4.94 6.46
C THR A 148 8.12 -4.52 7.90
N THR A 149 8.39 -3.22 8.11
CA THR A 149 8.74 -2.63 9.40
C THR A 149 7.87 -1.43 9.83
N GLY A 150 7.13 -0.82 8.89
CA GLY A 150 6.41 0.44 9.10
C GLY A 150 7.27 1.67 8.79
N LEU A 151 8.29 1.50 7.93
CA LEU A 151 9.18 2.57 7.49
C LEU A 151 8.54 3.41 6.39
N ILE A 152 8.64 4.74 6.49
CA ILE A 152 8.31 5.69 5.43
C ILE A 152 9.59 6.06 4.66
N ASN A 153 9.58 5.86 3.35
CA ASN A 153 10.67 6.23 2.46
C ASN A 153 10.61 7.71 2.05
N PRO A 154 11.75 8.33 1.74
CA PRO A 154 11.86 9.74 1.36
C PRO A 154 11.44 9.97 -0.11
N VAL A 155 10.22 9.56 -0.48
CA VAL A 155 9.74 9.58 -1.88
C VAL A 155 9.74 10.95 -2.52
N LYS A 156 9.56 12.03 -1.73
CA LYS A 156 9.63 13.41 -2.23
C LYS A 156 11.04 13.75 -2.72
N ALA A 157 12.05 13.52 -1.91
CA ALA A 157 13.45 13.78 -2.28
C ALA A 157 13.90 12.91 -3.48
N ILE A 158 13.44 11.66 -3.54
CA ILE A 158 13.66 10.78 -4.70
C ILE A 158 12.94 11.34 -5.93
N GLY A 159 11.70 11.81 -5.79
CA GLY A 159 10.94 12.42 -6.87
C GLY A 159 11.61 13.66 -7.46
N GLU A 160 12.16 14.53 -6.64
CA GLU A 160 12.92 15.72 -7.06
C GLU A 160 14.16 15.32 -7.89
N ILE A 161 14.83 14.21 -7.56
CA ILE A 161 15.97 13.68 -8.33
C ILE A 161 15.49 13.11 -9.66
N VAL A 162 14.43 12.30 -9.66
CA VAL A 162 13.88 11.67 -10.87
C VAL A 162 13.34 12.73 -11.85
N ALA A 163 12.70 13.78 -11.34
CA ALA A 163 12.16 14.88 -12.16
C ALA A 163 13.23 15.62 -12.99
N ALA A 164 14.50 15.52 -12.62
CA ALA A 164 15.62 16.07 -13.39
C ALA A 164 16.09 15.14 -14.54
N THR A 165 15.39 14.03 -14.78
CA THR A 165 15.71 13.01 -15.80
C THR A 165 14.49 12.68 -16.67
N ASP A 166 14.70 11.86 -17.71
CA ASP A 166 13.61 11.32 -18.53
C ASP A 166 12.91 10.10 -17.90
N ALA A 167 13.46 9.56 -16.81
CA ALA A 167 12.87 8.42 -16.13
C ALA A 167 11.51 8.74 -15.52
N LEU A 168 10.64 7.73 -15.40
CA LEU A 168 9.41 7.84 -14.63
C LEU A 168 9.66 7.57 -13.15
N LEU A 169 8.89 8.22 -12.29
CA LEU A 169 8.76 7.83 -10.89
C LEU A 169 7.56 6.90 -10.70
N VAL A 170 7.82 5.65 -10.33
CA VAL A 170 6.81 4.65 -9.99
C VAL A 170 6.76 4.50 -8.47
N VAL A 171 5.63 4.83 -7.85
CA VAL A 171 5.45 4.79 -6.40
C VAL A 171 4.49 3.66 -6.03
N ASP A 172 4.97 2.66 -5.30
CA ASP A 172 4.11 1.73 -4.60
C ASP A 172 3.54 2.42 -3.35
N ALA A 173 2.32 2.96 -3.47
CA ALA A 173 1.58 3.58 -2.40
C ALA A 173 0.48 2.67 -1.83
N ILE A 174 0.53 1.36 -2.11
CA ILE A 174 -0.50 0.38 -1.71
C ILE A 174 -0.82 0.50 -0.21
N SER A 175 0.19 0.69 0.61
CA SER A 175 0.04 0.79 2.07
C SER A 175 0.05 2.22 2.60
N ALA A 176 0.33 3.22 1.74
CA ALA A 176 0.33 4.63 2.09
C ALA A 176 -0.98 5.34 1.72
N THR A 177 -1.70 4.79 0.72
CA THR A 177 -2.95 5.37 0.21
C THR A 177 -3.99 5.55 1.31
N GLY A 178 -4.34 6.79 1.60
CA GLY A 178 -5.39 7.15 2.55
C GLY A 178 -4.97 7.17 4.03
N ASN A 179 -3.72 6.90 4.37
CA ASN A 179 -3.28 6.82 5.78
C ASN A 179 -1.95 7.55 6.09
N GLU A 180 -1.19 7.94 5.08
CA GLU A 180 0.06 8.67 5.29
C GLU A 180 -0.07 10.14 4.86
N ASP A 181 0.72 11.01 5.51
CA ASP A 181 0.61 12.47 5.39
C ASP A 181 1.19 13.04 4.08
N GLN A 182 1.90 12.23 3.30
CA GLN A 182 2.59 12.74 2.12
C GLN A 182 1.64 12.96 0.96
N ASP A 183 1.61 14.19 0.47
CA ASP A 183 0.91 14.58 -0.74
C ASP A 183 1.63 14.01 -1.97
N LEU A 184 1.08 12.93 -2.53
CA LEU A 184 1.60 12.26 -3.71
C LEU A 184 1.61 13.18 -4.95
N GLY A 185 0.69 14.15 -5.03
CA GLY A 185 0.66 15.15 -6.09
C GLY A 185 1.89 16.05 -6.09
N GLY A 186 2.34 16.46 -4.89
CA GLY A 186 3.54 17.28 -4.71
C GLY A 186 4.87 16.53 -4.89
N ILE A 187 4.83 15.19 -5.00
CA ILE A 187 6.03 14.34 -5.18
C ILE A 187 6.42 14.25 -6.67
N GLY A 188 5.49 14.48 -7.60
CA GLY A 188 5.74 14.29 -9.04
C GLY A 188 5.76 12.81 -9.45
N ALA A 189 5.01 11.95 -8.77
CA ALA A 189 4.88 10.54 -9.13
C ALA A 189 4.20 10.38 -10.50
N ASP A 190 4.78 9.57 -11.39
CA ASP A 190 4.22 9.33 -12.73
C ASP A 190 3.26 8.15 -12.76
N ILE A 191 3.55 7.10 -11.99
CA ILE A 191 2.66 5.95 -11.82
C ILE A 191 2.58 5.64 -10.31
N VAL A 192 1.37 5.62 -9.77
CA VAL A 192 1.12 5.31 -8.36
C VAL A 192 0.29 4.04 -8.26
N CYS A 193 0.78 3.05 -7.50
CA CYS A 193 0.04 1.81 -7.23
C CYS A 193 -0.81 1.95 -5.96
N GLY A 194 -2.05 1.44 -6.02
CA GLY A 194 -2.95 1.41 -4.88
C GLY A 194 -3.85 0.16 -4.87
N THR A 195 -4.55 -0.04 -3.77
CA THR A 195 -5.51 -1.14 -3.59
C THR A 195 -6.64 -0.73 -2.67
N ALA A 196 -7.82 -1.33 -2.86
CA ALA A 196 -9.01 -1.02 -2.07
C ALA A 196 -8.87 -1.39 -0.58
N ASN A 197 -8.22 -2.52 -0.28
CA ASN A 197 -8.27 -3.20 1.03
C ASN A 197 -7.25 -2.75 2.07
N LYS A 198 -6.76 -1.52 1.96
CA LYS A 198 -5.82 -0.88 2.88
C LYS A 198 -6.43 0.40 3.47
N GLY A 199 -5.76 1.53 3.40
CA GLY A 199 -6.23 2.80 3.95
C GLY A 199 -7.52 3.37 3.33
N LEU A 200 -7.97 2.85 2.19
CA LEU A 200 -9.30 3.18 1.63
C LEU A 200 -10.45 2.45 2.32
N HIS A 201 -10.19 1.44 3.16
CA HIS A 201 -11.17 0.62 3.88
C HIS A 201 -12.15 -0.15 2.97
N GLY A 202 -11.76 -0.45 1.73
CA GLY A 202 -12.52 -1.31 0.84
C GLY A 202 -12.18 -2.79 1.03
N LEU A 203 -12.88 -3.65 0.32
CA LEU A 203 -12.62 -5.10 0.32
C LEU A 203 -11.48 -5.47 -0.65
N PRO A 204 -10.75 -6.58 -0.39
CA PRO A 204 -9.76 -7.10 -1.33
C PRO A 204 -10.43 -7.56 -2.63
N GLY A 205 -9.74 -7.37 -3.77
CA GLY A 205 -10.21 -7.82 -5.08
C GLY A 205 -10.08 -6.78 -6.19
N ILE A 206 -9.96 -5.50 -5.85
CA ILE A 206 -9.63 -4.42 -6.80
C ILE A 206 -8.34 -3.74 -6.36
N SER A 207 -7.42 -3.58 -7.31
CA SER A 207 -6.27 -2.70 -7.22
C SER A 207 -6.27 -1.74 -8.40
N PHE A 208 -5.40 -0.75 -8.37
CA PHE A 208 -5.36 0.28 -9.40
C PHE A 208 -3.96 0.86 -9.55
N ILE A 209 -3.70 1.43 -10.72
CA ILE A 209 -2.62 2.37 -10.94
C ILE A 209 -3.21 3.73 -11.32
N LEU A 210 -2.57 4.80 -10.86
CA LEU A 210 -2.86 6.18 -11.26
C LEU A 210 -1.70 6.68 -12.09
N CYS A 211 -1.96 7.09 -13.33
CA CYS A 211 -0.94 7.50 -14.29
C CYS A 211 -1.02 8.99 -14.56
N SER A 212 0.09 9.72 -14.40
CA SER A 212 0.26 11.11 -14.85
C SER A 212 0.16 11.20 -16.39
N PRO A 213 0.04 12.38 -17.00
CA PRO A 213 0.14 12.51 -18.45
C PRO A 213 1.40 11.86 -19.03
N LYS A 214 2.57 12.05 -18.40
CA LYS A 214 3.84 11.40 -18.78
C LYS A 214 3.77 9.88 -18.63
N GLY A 215 3.13 9.40 -17.55
CA GLY A 215 2.88 7.97 -17.33
C GLY A 215 1.97 7.36 -18.40
N ILE A 216 0.92 8.08 -18.81
CA ILE A 216 0.00 7.67 -19.90
C ILE A 216 0.73 7.55 -21.24
N GLU A 217 1.60 8.50 -21.57
CA GLU A 217 2.42 8.43 -22.79
C GLU A 217 3.31 7.18 -22.77
N ARG A 218 4.02 6.95 -21.66
CA ARG A 218 4.90 5.79 -21.50
C ARG A 218 4.16 4.45 -21.60
N VAL A 219 2.98 4.32 -20.99
CA VAL A 219 2.15 3.11 -21.08
C VAL A 219 1.85 2.71 -22.53
N GLN A 220 1.77 3.65 -23.44
CA GLN A 220 1.51 3.40 -24.87
C GLN A 220 2.78 3.05 -25.68
N GLU A 221 3.96 3.32 -25.14
CA GLU A 221 5.26 3.08 -25.78
C GLU A 221 5.91 1.74 -25.41
N VAL A 222 5.40 1.09 -24.34
CA VAL A 222 6.01 -0.15 -23.84
C VAL A 222 5.51 -1.39 -24.57
N PRO A 223 6.33 -2.44 -24.71
CA PRO A 223 5.90 -3.70 -25.31
C PRO A 223 4.87 -4.41 -24.44
N GLU A 224 4.00 -5.19 -25.06
CA GLU A 224 3.07 -6.07 -24.34
C GLU A 224 3.84 -7.23 -23.68
N ARG A 225 4.03 -7.18 -22.36
CA ARG A 225 4.67 -8.22 -21.54
C ARG A 225 3.66 -9.15 -20.87
N SER A 226 2.41 -8.71 -20.78
CA SER A 226 1.33 -9.48 -20.17
C SER A 226 0.02 -9.18 -20.90
N LEU A 227 -0.74 -10.23 -21.22
CA LEU A 227 -2.08 -10.05 -21.76
C LEU A 227 -3.02 -9.44 -20.70
N TYR A 228 -2.99 -9.98 -19.48
CA TYR A 228 -3.93 -9.56 -18.41
C TYR A 228 -3.56 -8.24 -17.77
N LEU A 229 -2.28 -7.96 -17.54
CA LEU A 229 -1.79 -6.74 -16.86
C LEU A 229 -1.29 -5.67 -17.85
N ASN A 230 -1.79 -5.66 -19.07
CA ASN A 230 -1.46 -4.67 -20.09
C ASN A 230 -2.18 -3.34 -19.83
N ALA A 231 -1.50 -2.36 -19.23
CA ALA A 231 -2.08 -1.07 -18.88
C ALA A 231 -2.65 -0.30 -20.09
N ALA A 232 -2.04 -0.42 -21.29
CA ALA A 232 -2.55 0.22 -22.50
C ALA A 232 -3.93 -0.33 -22.91
N SER A 233 -4.14 -1.64 -22.74
CA SER A 233 -5.44 -2.29 -23.00
C SER A 233 -6.51 -1.81 -22.00
N TYR A 234 -6.17 -1.71 -20.72
CA TYR A 234 -7.07 -1.15 -19.69
C TYR A 234 -7.37 0.32 -19.95
N LEU A 235 -6.38 1.12 -20.28
CA LEU A 235 -6.55 2.54 -20.61
C LEU A 235 -7.57 2.72 -21.76
N LYS A 236 -7.36 2.00 -22.86
CA LYS A 236 -8.26 2.03 -24.02
C LYS A 236 -9.69 1.59 -23.66
N GLY A 237 -9.83 0.48 -22.92
CA GLY A 237 -11.14 -0.04 -22.51
C GLY A 237 -11.86 0.92 -21.57
N GLN A 238 -11.19 1.33 -20.50
CA GLN A 238 -11.83 2.09 -19.42
C GLN A 238 -12.14 3.55 -19.80
N ARG A 239 -11.41 4.16 -20.73
CA ARG A 239 -11.79 5.45 -21.32
C ARG A 239 -13.12 5.39 -22.08
N ASN A 240 -13.48 4.22 -22.59
CA ASN A 240 -14.72 3.96 -23.32
C ASN A 240 -15.81 3.30 -22.44
N GLY A 241 -15.69 3.39 -21.11
CA GLY A 241 -16.65 2.79 -20.16
C GLY A 241 -16.67 1.27 -20.15
N ASN A 242 -15.60 0.62 -20.65
CA ASN A 242 -15.51 -0.84 -20.77
C ASN A 242 -14.23 -1.38 -20.09
N VAL A 243 -14.12 -2.69 -19.97
CA VAL A 243 -12.95 -3.37 -19.41
C VAL A 243 -12.52 -4.52 -20.33
N PRO A 244 -11.20 -4.80 -20.45
CA PRO A 244 -10.72 -5.86 -21.34
C PRO A 244 -11.15 -7.26 -20.88
N PHE A 245 -11.30 -7.47 -19.59
CA PHE A 245 -11.66 -8.76 -18.96
C PHE A 245 -12.78 -8.57 -17.94
N THR A 246 -13.50 -9.65 -17.61
CA THR A 246 -14.59 -9.61 -16.61
C THR A 246 -14.08 -9.15 -15.25
N PRO A 247 -14.59 -8.04 -14.71
CA PRO A 247 -14.16 -7.48 -13.44
C PRO A 247 -14.92 -8.10 -12.27
N ALA A 248 -14.43 -7.90 -11.06
CA ALA A 248 -15.14 -8.21 -9.83
C ALA A 248 -16.20 -7.13 -9.54
N VAL A 249 -17.37 -7.21 -10.18
CA VAL A 249 -18.40 -6.16 -10.16
C VAL A 249 -18.86 -5.81 -8.75
N GLN A 250 -19.12 -6.81 -7.89
CA GLN A 250 -19.55 -6.58 -6.50
C GLN A 250 -18.48 -5.86 -5.69
N ILE A 251 -17.19 -6.14 -5.97
CA ILE A 251 -16.08 -5.43 -5.32
C ILE A 251 -15.98 -3.98 -5.83
N CYS A 252 -16.37 -3.71 -7.07
CA CYS A 252 -16.48 -2.32 -7.56
C CYS A 252 -17.53 -1.54 -6.77
N TYR A 253 -18.71 -2.13 -6.49
CA TYR A 253 -19.71 -1.50 -5.62
C TYR A 253 -19.17 -1.21 -4.21
N SER A 254 -18.46 -2.18 -3.64
CA SER A 254 -17.83 -2.03 -2.32
C SER A 254 -16.76 -0.93 -2.32
N LEU A 255 -15.95 -0.81 -3.37
CA LEU A 255 -14.94 0.25 -3.50
C LEU A 255 -15.60 1.63 -3.68
N ASP A 256 -16.68 1.72 -4.48
CA ASP A 256 -17.44 2.96 -4.63
C ASP A 256 -17.96 3.44 -3.27
N GLU A 257 -18.53 2.53 -2.48
CA GLU A 257 -19.04 2.84 -1.14
C GLU A 257 -17.92 3.26 -0.17
N ALA A 258 -16.78 2.57 -0.19
CA ALA A 258 -15.62 2.93 0.61
C ALA A 258 -15.07 4.33 0.27
N LEU A 259 -15.10 4.72 -1.00
CA LEU A 259 -14.72 6.06 -1.45
C LEU A 259 -15.73 7.13 -0.98
N GLN A 260 -17.05 6.82 -0.95
CA GLN A 260 -18.03 7.73 -0.38
C GLN A 260 -17.77 7.97 1.11
N GLU A 261 -17.60 6.90 1.90
CA GLU A 261 -17.22 7.03 3.32
C GLU A 261 -15.93 7.81 3.52
N TYR A 262 -14.93 7.60 2.65
CA TYR A 262 -13.69 8.33 2.69
C TYR A 262 -13.90 9.84 2.56
N PHE A 263 -14.72 10.28 1.59
CA PHE A 263 -15.03 11.69 1.41
C PHE A 263 -15.92 12.26 2.52
N GLU A 264 -16.90 11.51 3.00
CA GLU A 264 -17.75 11.87 4.14
C GLU A 264 -16.93 12.08 5.42
N GLN A 265 -15.83 11.34 5.58
CA GLN A 265 -14.89 11.47 6.71
C GLN A 265 -13.84 12.57 6.51
N GLY A 266 -14.01 13.45 5.53
CA GLY A 266 -13.12 14.58 5.27
C GLY A 266 -11.98 14.28 4.29
N GLY A 267 -12.06 13.19 3.53
CA GLY A 267 -11.10 12.84 2.47
C GLY A 267 -9.68 12.65 2.99
N PHE A 268 -8.71 13.13 2.23
CA PHE A 268 -7.29 12.97 2.56
C PHE A 268 -6.93 13.54 3.94
N GLU A 269 -7.34 14.78 4.23
CA GLU A 269 -7.02 15.45 5.50
C GLU A 269 -7.69 14.77 6.71
N GLY A 270 -8.97 14.40 6.56
CA GLY A 270 -9.71 13.73 7.64
C GLY A 270 -9.14 12.35 7.94
N ARG A 271 -8.79 11.59 6.88
CA ARG A 271 -8.26 10.24 7.04
C ARG A 271 -6.83 10.23 7.58
N THR A 272 -5.95 11.12 7.14
CA THR A 272 -4.57 11.21 7.68
C THR A 272 -4.58 11.69 9.14
N LYS A 273 -5.48 12.62 9.49
CA LYS A 273 -5.69 13.01 10.89
C LYS A 273 -6.10 11.82 11.75
N LEU A 274 -7.09 11.03 11.31
CA LEU A 274 -7.54 9.83 12.02
C LEU A 274 -6.39 8.87 12.29
N TYR A 275 -5.54 8.63 11.30
CA TYR A 275 -4.42 7.70 11.46
C TYR A 275 -3.33 8.23 12.38
N ARG A 276 -3.04 9.53 12.38
CA ARG A 276 -2.14 10.13 13.37
C ARG A 276 -2.65 9.96 14.79
N GLU A 277 -3.92 10.27 15.02
CA GLU A 277 -4.55 10.11 16.35
C GLU A 277 -4.54 8.66 16.82
N ARG A 278 -4.81 7.70 15.94
CA ARG A 278 -4.70 6.27 16.24
C ARG A 278 -3.28 5.86 16.57
N ALA A 279 -2.29 6.33 15.81
CA ALA A 279 -0.88 6.05 16.05
C ALA A 279 -0.41 6.57 17.42
N GLU A 280 -0.81 7.80 17.78
CA GLU A 280 -0.53 8.41 19.09
C GLU A 280 -1.14 7.57 20.23
N LEU A 281 -2.42 7.21 20.11
CA LEU A 281 -3.13 6.40 21.10
C LEU A 281 -2.42 5.06 21.36
N VAL A 282 -2.23 4.25 20.29
CA VAL A 282 -1.70 2.90 20.46
C VAL A 282 -0.23 2.90 20.86
N ARG A 283 0.58 3.81 20.33
CA ARG A 283 2.00 3.93 20.72
C ARG A 283 2.17 4.45 22.12
N GLY A 284 1.28 5.32 22.60
CA GLY A 284 1.21 5.72 24.01
C GLY A 284 0.99 4.52 24.93
N GLY A 285 0.09 3.59 24.56
CA GLY A 285 -0.12 2.33 25.26
C GLY A 285 1.12 1.42 25.22
N PHE A 286 1.76 1.27 24.06
CA PHE A 286 2.99 0.46 23.94
C PHE A 286 4.11 0.98 24.84
N ALA A 287 4.29 2.29 24.91
CA ALA A 287 5.28 2.92 25.79
C ALA A 287 5.00 2.65 27.26
N ARG A 288 3.72 2.71 27.71
CA ARG A 288 3.34 2.39 29.10
C ARG A 288 3.58 0.92 29.45
N LEU A 289 3.47 0.03 28.48
CA LEU A 289 3.78 -1.40 28.64
C LEU A 289 5.27 -1.72 28.49
N GLY A 290 6.12 -0.72 28.22
CA GLY A 290 7.56 -0.91 28.02
C GLY A 290 7.87 -1.70 26.74
N LEU A 291 7.01 -1.63 25.73
CA LEU A 291 7.23 -2.28 24.42
C LEU A 291 8.08 -1.39 23.52
N ASP A 292 9.19 -1.94 23.03
CA ASP A 292 10.11 -1.23 22.15
C ASP A 292 9.63 -1.23 20.69
N VAL A 293 9.51 -0.02 20.13
CA VAL A 293 9.16 0.19 18.71
C VAL A 293 10.44 0.20 17.89
N LEU A 294 10.52 -0.67 16.88
CA LEU A 294 11.72 -0.87 16.08
C LEU A 294 12.14 0.36 15.27
N VAL A 295 11.22 0.97 14.54
CA VAL A 295 11.53 2.11 13.64
C VAL A 295 11.65 3.40 14.44
N ARG A 296 12.64 4.26 14.12
CA ARG A 296 12.84 5.56 14.76
C ARG A 296 11.61 6.47 14.56
N PRO A 297 11.26 7.34 15.54
CA PRO A 297 10.02 8.13 15.53
C PRO A 297 9.75 8.91 14.23
N GLU A 298 10.78 9.55 13.68
CA GLU A 298 10.69 10.41 12.49
C GLU A 298 10.49 9.66 11.18
N LEU A 299 10.65 8.34 11.21
CA LEU A 299 10.54 7.46 10.03
C LEU A 299 9.29 6.56 10.07
N ARG A 300 8.48 6.67 11.13
CA ARG A 300 7.33 5.77 11.35
C ARG A 300 6.15 6.13 10.48
N SER A 301 5.51 5.11 9.92
CA SER A 301 4.19 5.27 9.31
C SER A 301 3.11 5.57 10.37
N ASN A 302 2.00 6.15 9.96
CA ASN A 302 0.85 6.39 10.85
C ASN A 302 0.01 5.13 11.12
N SER A 303 0.25 4.03 10.41
CA SER A 303 -0.66 2.89 10.45
C SER A 303 -0.03 1.58 10.91
N VAL A 304 1.28 1.38 10.71
CA VAL A 304 1.98 0.15 11.09
C VAL A 304 3.02 0.44 12.15
N THR A 305 3.03 -0.35 13.21
CA THR A 305 4.07 -0.32 14.24
C THR A 305 4.65 -1.72 14.41
N MET A 306 5.95 -1.86 14.19
CA MET A 306 6.70 -3.07 14.49
C MET A 306 7.29 -2.96 15.90
N LEU A 307 7.08 -4.00 16.68
CA LEU A 307 7.44 -4.10 18.09
C LEU A 307 8.35 -5.30 18.32
N HIS A 308 9.31 -5.16 19.23
CA HIS A 308 10.05 -6.31 19.75
C HIS A 308 9.12 -7.24 20.54
N LEU A 309 9.28 -8.54 20.34
CA LEU A 309 8.63 -9.52 21.25
C LEU A 309 9.23 -9.36 22.65
N PRO A 310 8.39 -9.28 23.69
CA PRO A 310 8.88 -9.24 25.07
C PRO A 310 9.65 -10.51 25.43
N ASP A 311 10.57 -10.41 26.40
CA ASP A 311 11.35 -11.54 26.88
C ASP A 311 10.44 -12.70 27.30
N ALA A 312 10.85 -13.91 26.94
CA ALA A 312 10.16 -15.17 27.18
C ALA A 312 8.77 -15.31 26.50
N VAL A 313 8.42 -14.42 25.56
CA VAL A 313 7.18 -14.47 24.78
C VAL A 313 7.50 -14.88 23.34
N THR A 314 6.80 -15.89 22.83
CA THR A 314 6.82 -16.24 21.40
C THR A 314 5.67 -15.57 20.67
N TYR A 315 5.86 -15.32 19.36
CA TYR A 315 4.79 -14.75 18.54
C TYR A 315 3.49 -15.60 18.60
N ASP A 316 3.60 -16.91 18.45
CA ASP A 316 2.43 -17.79 18.39
C ASP A 316 1.61 -17.71 19.69
N ARG A 317 2.27 -17.72 20.85
CA ARG A 317 1.57 -17.56 22.14
C ARG A 317 0.88 -16.20 22.26
N LEU A 318 1.59 -15.13 21.91
CA LEU A 318 1.03 -13.77 21.95
C LEU A 318 -0.15 -13.61 20.98
N HIS A 319 -0.01 -14.12 19.76
CA HIS A 319 -1.06 -14.12 18.75
C HIS A 319 -2.32 -14.85 19.26
N ASP A 320 -2.17 -16.06 19.79
CA ASP A 320 -3.30 -16.85 20.23
C ASP A 320 -4.01 -16.22 21.44
N GLU A 321 -3.26 -15.60 22.37
CA GLU A 321 -3.82 -14.88 23.50
C GLU A 321 -4.59 -13.62 23.06
N LEU A 322 -4.04 -12.82 22.11
CA LEU A 322 -4.71 -11.66 21.57
C LEU A 322 -5.94 -12.07 20.75
N LYS A 323 -5.86 -13.12 19.96
CA LYS A 323 -6.98 -13.61 19.16
C LYS A 323 -8.16 -14.07 20.06
N ARG A 324 -7.89 -14.71 21.21
CA ARG A 324 -8.94 -15.02 22.20
C ARG A 324 -9.61 -13.77 22.78
N ARG A 325 -8.93 -12.61 22.74
CA ARG A 325 -9.46 -11.30 23.15
C ARG A 325 -10.02 -10.48 22.00
N GLY A 326 -10.15 -11.10 20.80
CA GLY A 326 -10.76 -10.47 19.63
C GLY A 326 -9.81 -9.64 18.77
N TYR A 327 -8.47 -9.83 18.88
CA TYR A 327 -7.49 -9.09 18.07
C TYR A 327 -6.58 -10.04 17.28
N VAL A 328 -6.41 -9.76 15.99
CA VAL A 328 -5.50 -10.51 15.12
C VAL A 328 -4.29 -9.64 14.77
N ILE A 329 -3.09 -10.11 15.11
CA ILE A 329 -1.81 -9.45 14.80
C ILE A 329 -0.98 -10.27 13.82
N TYR A 330 0.07 -9.70 13.25
CA TYR A 330 1.01 -10.41 12.39
C TYR A 330 2.43 -10.45 12.98
N ALA A 331 3.15 -11.55 12.71
CA ALA A 331 4.58 -11.64 12.96
C ALA A 331 5.38 -10.63 12.13
N GLY A 332 6.62 -10.41 12.48
CA GLY A 332 7.60 -9.81 11.58
C GLY A 332 7.70 -10.61 10.27
N GLN A 333 8.23 -10.03 9.21
CA GLN A 333 8.42 -10.73 7.92
C GLN A 333 9.85 -11.25 7.78
N GLY A 334 9.99 -12.36 7.03
CA GLY A 334 11.29 -12.94 6.71
C GLY A 334 12.13 -13.23 7.96
N SER A 335 13.36 -12.75 7.98
CA SER A 335 14.31 -12.91 9.09
C SER A 335 13.87 -12.26 10.42
N LEU A 336 12.88 -11.35 10.38
CA LEU A 336 12.38 -10.66 11.57
C LEU A 336 11.23 -11.40 12.29
N SER A 337 10.74 -12.53 11.75
CA SER A 337 9.54 -13.20 12.25
C SER A 337 9.66 -13.76 13.66
N SER A 338 10.86 -14.12 14.11
CA SER A 338 11.11 -14.72 15.44
C SER A 338 11.32 -13.71 16.56
N GLN A 339 11.56 -12.44 16.24
CA GLN A 339 11.94 -11.41 17.21
C GLN A 339 10.93 -10.25 17.29
N PHE A 340 10.04 -10.14 16.28
CA PHE A 340 9.17 -8.98 16.14
C PHE A 340 7.73 -9.39 15.79
N PHE A 341 6.80 -8.52 16.17
CA PHE A 341 5.41 -8.57 15.73
C PHE A 341 4.94 -7.20 15.26
N ARG A 342 3.87 -7.17 14.48
CA ARG A 342 3.31 -5.94 13.92
C ARG A 342 1.89 -5.73 14.41
N ILE A 343 1.61 -4.48 14.79
CA ILE A 343 0.27 -3.98 15.02
C ILE A 343 -0.01 -2.90 13.97
N CYS A 344 -1.11 -3.07 13.24
CA CYS A 344 -1.58 -2.16 12.23
C CYS A 344 -2.97 -1.66 12.58
N THR A 345 -3.20 -0.35 12.45
CA THR A 345 -4.49 0.29 12.74
C THR A 345 -5.30 0.62 11.49
N MET A 346 -4.98 -0.04 10.35
CA MET A 346 -5.72 0.15 9.09
C MET A 346 -7.13 -0.43 9.17
N GLY A 347 -8.08 0.29 8.57
CA GLY A 347 -9.45 -0.15 8.43
C GLY A 347 -10.43 0.59 9.33
N ASP A 348 -11.70 0.19 9.24
CA ASP A 348 -12.78 0.68 10.09
C ASP A 348 -12.73 -0.02 11.46
N ILE A 349 -11.86 0.48 12.35
CA ILE A 349 -11.70 -0.04 13.69
C ILE A 349 -12.41 0.91 14.67
N PRO A 350 -13.37 0.42 15.47
CA PRO A 350 -14.04 1.23 16.49
C PRO A 350 -13.02 1.79 17.50
N TRP A 351 -13.18 3.07 17.85
CA TRP A 351 -12.22 3.78 18.70
C TRP A 351 -12.01 3.10 20.06
N HIS A 352 -13.11 2.69 20.72
CA HIS A 352 -13.05 1.99 22.01
C HIS A 352 -12.21 0.71 21.94
N ARG A 353 -12.21 -0.02 20.80
CA ARG A 353 -11.38 -1.23 20.64
C ARG A 353 -9.88 -0.91 20.60
N LEU A 354 -9.50 0.28 20.13
CA LEU A 354 -8.11 0.74 20.20
C LEU A 354 -7.74 1.21 21.61
N GLU A 355 -8.67 1.79 22.36
CA GLU A 355 -8.49 2.14 23.79
C GLU A 355 -8.32 0.90 24.66
N GLU A 356 -9.05 -0.18 24.40
CA GLU A 356 -8.96 -1.46 25.09
C GLU A 356 -7.69 -2.26 24.76
N LEU A 357 -7.01 -1.95 23.65
CA LEU A 357 -5.87 -2.71 23.15
C LEU A 357 -4.71 -2.79 24.13
N GLU A 358 -4.43 -1.73 24.87
CA GLU A 358 -3.36 -1.71 25.89
C GLU A 358 -3.61 -2.79 26.96
N GLY A 359 -4.81 -2.84 27.54
CA GLY A 359 -5.17 -3.86 28.52
C GLY A 359 -5.18 -5.28 27.95
N ALA A 360 -5.61 -5.42 26.69
CA ALA A 360 -5.58 -6.71 26.01
C ALA A 360 -4.14 -7.20 25.77
N LEU A 361 -3.22 -6.30 25.41
CA LEU A 361 -1.79 -6.60 25.25
C LEU A 361 -1.15 -7.01 26.58
N ASP A 362 -1.35 -6.25 27.65
CA ASP A 362 -0.80 -6.55 28.98
C ASP A 362 -1.23 -7.94 29.46
N ALA A 363 -2.53 -8.20 29.41
CA ALA A 363 -3.07 -9.51 29.78
C ALA A 363 -2.55 -10.65 28.89
N SER A 364 -2.37 -10.40 27.57
CA SER A 364 -1.88 -11.40 26.62
C SER A 364 -0.40 -11.69 26.81
N ILE A 365 0.42 -10.67 27.06
CA ILE A 365 1.86 -10.81 27.34
C ILE A 365 2.04 -11.60 28.64
N SER A 366 1.28 -11.27 29.69
CA SER A 366 1.33 -11.97 30.98
C SER A 366 0.96 -13.44 30.83
N ALA A 367 -0.11 -13.75 30.08
CA ALA A 367 -0.53 -15.13 29.84
C ALA A 367 0.45 -15.90 28.92
N ALA A 368 1.09 -15.23 27.97
CA ALA A 368 2.06 -15.85 27.05
C ALA A 368 3.40 -16.20 27.72
N ARG A 369 3.73 -15.57 28.85
CA ARG A 369 4.90 -15.89 29.70
C ARG A 369 4.69 -17.10 30.61
N ALA A 370 3.44 -17.38 30.97
CA ALA A 370 3.06 -18.54 31.81
C ALA A 370 3.06 -19.84 30.98
#